data_963673b51de05198e0c81010aabb237c
#
_entry.id   963673b51de05198e0c81010aabb237c
#
_cell.length_a   1.000
_cell.length_b   1.000
_cell.length_c   1.000
_cell.angle_alpha   90.00
_cell.angle_beta   90.00
_cell.angle_gamma   90.00
#
_symmetry.space_group_name_H-M   'P 1'
#
loop_
_entity.id
_entity.type
_entity.pdbx_description
1 polymer ?
#
loop_
_entity_poly.entity_id
_entity_poly.type
_entity_poly.pdbx_seq_one_letter_code
_entity_poly.pdbx_strand_id
1 'polypeptide(L)'
;MTRTTCATRPLHHVPRGLLRLAGLAALAVAILVVSASAQAPQAPASQPRIWTQEEMLRRNLGSRDDQMTPFPPHRIVGNIYYVGTRSLASFLVVTPQGHILINTNFEAGVPGLEASVKQLGFAFTDIKIILGSHAHGDHMEGDALVKQFTGAQVMAMSQDVPALQRMRPGGKPHPIDRVLQDGDEVALGGTTLVARLTPGHTKGCTTWTLRVPDDGRSYEVAIVGSMGSNPGFQFVNNAANPGIADEYMQGFRVLRSLKPDVPLASHPAMYGMVEKHARIGRTPNPFVDPAGYVAELDIVEQLFLRVLAEQQKAAGLRP
;
A
#
# COMPACT_ATOMS: atom_id res chain seq x y z
N MET A 1 -49.61 33.49 40.71
CA MET A 1 -50.19 34.84 40.51
C MET A 1 -49.67 35.30 39.16
N THR A 2 -50.41 35.43 38.27
CA THR A 2 -51.54 35.99 37.52
C THR A 2 -51.16 35.79 36.04
N ARG A 3 -51.86 34.95 35.27
CA ARG A 3 -53.04 35.23 34.44
C ARG A 3 -52.83 36.47 33.54
N THR A 4 -53.08 36.53 32.26
CA THR A 4 -54.16 36.12 31.37
C THR A 4 -54.00 37.01 30.15
N THR A 5 -54.32 36.82 28.92
CA THR A 5 -55.47 36.41 28.11
C THR A 5 -55.11 36.71 26.65
N CYS A 6 -55.34 35.94 25.68
CA CYS A 6 -56.50 35.68 24.82
C CYS A 6 -57.21 36.89 24.19
N ALA A 7 -57.22 36.97 22.83
CA ALA A 7 -58.32 37.51 22.00
C ALA A 7 -58.05 37.22 20.50
N THR A 8 -58.70 36.46 19.86
CA THR A 8 -59.82 36.22 18.91
C THR A 8 -60.04 37.27 17.81
N ARG A 9 -59.96 36.82 16.56
CA ARG A 9 -60.73 36.98 15.30
C ARG A 9 -61.50 38.28 15.05
N PRO A 10 -61.87 38.66 13.76
CA PRO A 10 -62.69 37.84 12.91
C PRO A 10 -62.44 37.94 11.37
N LEU A 11 -63.15 37.05 10.69
CA LEU A 11 -63.39 36.86 9.28
C LEU A 11 -64.11 38.05 8.58
N HIS A 12 -63.86 38.31 7.30
CA HIS A 12 -64.84 38.92 6.40
C HIS A 12 -64.88 38.27 5.04
N HIS A 13 -66.07 38.22 4.57
CA HIS A 13 -66.68 37.51 3.46
C HIS A 13 -66.40 38.09 2.05
N VAL A 14 -66.56 37.19 1.13
CA VAL A 14 -66.70 37.15 -0.34
C VAL A 14 -67.65 38.25 -0.93
N PRO A 15 -67.54 38.68 -2.22
CA PRO A 15 -68.41 37.98 -3.18
C PRO A 15 -67.82 37.66 -4.57
N ARG A 16 -68.49 36.69 -5.16
CA ARG A 16 -68.37 36.20 -6.55
C ARG A 16 -68.80 37.26 -7.59
N GLY A 17 -68.03 37.29 -8.71
CA GLY A 17 -68.48 37.96 -9.94
C GLY A 17 -68.07 37.11 -11.12
N LEU A 18 -69.05 36.49 -11.79
CA LEU A 18 -68.92 35.85 -13.09
C LEU A 18 -68.75 36.93 -14.20
N LEU A 19 -67.82 36.70 -15.10
CA LEU A 19 -68.00 37.12 -16.50
C LEU A 19 -67.30 36.14 -17.46
N ARG A 20 -67.97 35.96 -18.61
CA ARG A 20 -67.82 34.92 -19.59
C ARG A 20 -66.75 35.24 -20.66
N LEU A 21 -66.16 34.17 -21.19
CA LEU A 21 -65.83 33.88 -22.58
C LEU A 21 -65.10 34.93 -23.45
N ALA A 22 -63.87 34.54 -23.87
CA ALA A 22 -63.53 34.53 -25.30
C ALA A 22 -62.32 33.63 -25.50
N GLY A 23 -62.45 32.59 -26.31
CA GLY A 23 -61.43 31.66 -26.69
C GLY A 23 -60.49 32.30 -27.74
N LEU A 24 -59.20 32.03 -27.52
CA LEU A 24 -58.18 32.15 -28.59
C LEU A 24 -57.27 30.93 -28.42
N ALA A 25 -57.43 29.98 -29.36
CA ALA A 25 -56.54 28.84 -29.49
C ALA A 25 -55.22 29.36 -30.06
N ALA A 26 -54.21 29.43 -29.17
CA ALA A 26 -52.82 29.61 -29.57
C ALA A 26 -52.18 28.24 -29.75
N LEU A 27 -51.92 27.87 -31.02
CA LEU A 27 -51.17 26.69 -31.41
C LEU A 27 -49.71 26.90 -31.02
N ALA A 28 -49.27 26.32 -29.88
CA ALA A 28 -47.86 26.32 -29.50
C ALA A 28 -47.15 25.21 -30.28
N VAL A 29 -46.42 25.58 -31.32
CA VAL A 29 -45.48 24.69 -32.00
C VAL A 29 -44.25 24.58 -31.09
N ALA A 30 -44.16 23.46 -30.37
CA ALA A 30 -42.96 23.12 -29.61
C ALA A 30 -41.86 22.70 -30.58
N ILE A 31 -40.94 23.60 -30.86
CA ILE A 31 -39.69 23.28 -31.57
C ILE A 31 -38.81 22.52 -30.57
N LEU A 32 -38.73 21.19 -30.70
CA LEU A 32 -37.74 20.36 -30.03
C LEU A 32 -36.35 20.69 -30.62
N VAL A 33 -35.61 21.56 -29.98
CA VAL A 33 -34.17 21.73 -30.26
C VAL A 33 -33.47 20.52 -29.65
N VAL A 34 -33.23 19.50 -30.45
CA VAL A 34 -32.34 18.41 -30.10
C VAL A 34 -30.93 18.98 -30.13
N SER A 35 -30.43 19.39 -28.95
CA SER A 35 -29.03 19.74 -28.77
C SER A 35 -28.20 18.45 -28.92
N ALA A 36 -27.68 18.19 -30.10
CA ALA A 36 -26.66 17.20 -30.32
C ALA A 36 -25.40 17.69 -29.59
N SER A 37 -25.18 17.19 -28.37
CA SER A 37 -23.91 17.34 -27.68
C SER A 37 -22.86 16.62 -28.52
N ALA A 38 -22.09 17.36 -29.30
CA ALA A 38 -20.92 16.84 -29.98
C ALA A 38 -19.96 16.37 -28.86
N GLN A 39 -19.88 15.07 -28.63
CA GLN A 39 -18.89 14.46 -27.80
C GLN A 39 -17.53 14.80 -28.40
N ALA A 40 -16.70 15.54 -27.65
CA ALA A 40 -15.33 15.79 -28.07
C ALA A 40 -14.63 14.44 -28.34
N PRO A 41 -13.82 14.34 -29.40
CA PRO A 41 -13.10 13.10 -29.70
C PRO A 41 -12.32 12.69 -28.46
N GLN A 42 -12.65 11.53 -27.90
CA GLN A 42 -11.84 10.94 -26.85
C GLN A 42 -10.45 10.69 -27.45
N ALA A 43 -9.43 11.27 -26.80
CA ALA A 43 -8.05 10.95 -27.16
C ALA A 43 -7.91 9.42 -27.17
N PRO A 44 -7.21 8.84 -28.15
CA PRO A 44 -7.02 7.39 -28.19
C PRO A 44 -6.43 6.95 -26.86
N ALA A 45 -7.06 5.96 -26.24
CA ALA A 45 -6.56 5.37 -25.00
C ALA A 45 -5.09 4.97 -25.26
N SER A 46 -4.17 5.57 -24.52
CA SER A 46 -2.76 5.21 -24.62
C SER A 46 -2.64 3.71 -24.39
N GLN A 47 -1.97 2.99 -25.28
CA GLN A 47 -1.73 1.57 -25.07
C GLN A 47 -1.05 1.37 -23.72
N PRO A 48 -1.43 0.36 -22.93
CA PRO A 48 -0.82 0.11 -21.62
C PRO A 48 0.69 -0.06 -21.82
N ARG A 49 1.46 0.64 -20.98
CA ARG A 49 2.92 0.57 -21.00
C ARG A 49 3.36 -0.88 -20.73
N ILE A 50 4.18 -1.41 -21.61
CA ILE A 50 4.82 -2.71 -21.41
C ILE A 50 6.12 -2.47 -20.64
N TRP A 51 6.20 -2.97 -19.42
CA TRP A 51 7.36 -2.86 -18.55
C TRP A 51 8.35 -3.99 -18.82
N THR A 52 9.66 -3.71 -18.73
CA THR A 52 10.72 -4.74 -18.61
C THR A 52 11.12 -4.93 -17.14
N GLN A 53 11.83 -6.03 -16.84
CA GLN A 53 12.36 -6.25 -15.50
C GLN A 53 13.36 -5.15 -15.09
N GLU A 54 14.19 -4.68 -16.03
CA GLU A 54 15.18 -3.61 -15.81
C GLU A 54 14.51 -2.27 -15.50
N GLU A 55 13.44 -1.93 -16.23
CA GLU A 55 12.66 -0.71 -15.97
C GLU A 55 11.99 -0.77 -14.59
N MET A 56 11.44 -1.93 -14.24
CA MET A 56 10.80 -2.16 -12.96
C MET A 56 11.81 -2.04 -11.81
N LEU A 57 12.98 -2.67 -11.96
CA LEU A 57 14.05 -2.57 -10.98
C LEU A 57 14.51 -1.12 -10.78
N ARG A 58 14.76 -0.39 -11.87
CA ARG A 58 15.14 1.03 -11.79
C ARG A 58 14.05 1.89 -11.13
N ARG A 59 12.79 1.63 -11.44
CA ARG A 59 11.67 2.34 -10.80
C ARG A 59 11.66 2.11 -9.29
N ASN A 60 11.86 0.88 -8.86
CA ASN A 60 11.73 0.50 -7.45
C ASN A 60 12.94 0.93 -6.62
N LEU A 61 14.15 0.72 -7.12
CA LEU A 61 15.38 1.03 -6.39
C LEU A 61 15.82 2.50 -6.49
N GLY A 62 15.48 3.20 -7.58
CA GLY A 62 16.00 4.54 -7.80
C GLY A 62 17.53 4.59 -7.89
N SER A 63 18.10 5.73 -7.56
CA SER A 63 19.55 5.93 -7.43
C SER A 63 20.06 5.44 -6.06
N ARG A 64 21.38 5.37 -5.89
CA ARG A 64 21.99 5.12 -4.56
C ARG A 64 21.61 6.18 -3.55
N ASP A 65 21.50 7.43 -3.97
CA ASP A 65 21.06 8.53 -3.12
C ASP A 65 19.60 8.34 -2.67
N ASP A 66 18.71 7.96 -3.59
CA ASP A 66 17.31 7.64 -3.24
C ASP A 66 17.19 6.49 -2.22
N GLN A 67 18.13 5.55 -2.22
CA GLN A 67 18.16 4.44 -1.26
C GLN A 67 18.69 4.84 0.11
N MET A 68 19.51 5.87 0.21
CA MET A 68 20.23 6.23 1.44
C MET A 68 19.69 7.48 2.11
N THR A 69 19.13 8.42 1.36
CA THR A 69 18.62 9.69 1.91
C THR A 69 17.23 9.51 2.51
N PRO A 70 17.02 9.80 3.81
CA PRO A 70 15.71 9.76 4.42
C PRO A 70 14.70 10.62 3.66
N PHE A 71 13.51 10.09 3.44
CA PHE A 71 12.39 10.86 2.93
C PHE A 71 11.66 11.54 4.11
N PRO A 72 11.04 12.71 3.94
CA PRO A 72 10.31 13.37 5.02
C PRO A 72 9.35 12.41 5.74
N PRO A 73 9.58 12.10 7.03
CA PRO A 73 8.76 11.15 7.75
C PRO A 73 7.36 11.73 7.97
N HIS A 74 6.33 10.90 7.83
CA HIS A 74 4.95 11.37 7.88
C HIS A 74 3.98 10.27 8.32
N ARG A 75 2.84 10.69 8.84
CA ARG A 75 1.72 9.79 9.13
C ARG A 75 1.04 9.37 7.83
N ILE A 76 0.72 8.08 7.72
CA ILE A 76 0.00 7.51 6.59
C ILE A 76 -1.50 7.40 6.92
N VAL A 77 -1.84 6.57 7.89
CA VAL A 77 -3.21 6.34 8.38
C VAL A 77 -3.14 5.83 9.82
N GLY A 78 -4.04 6.29 10.68
CA GLY A 78 -4.11 5.86 12.07
C GLY A 78 -2.76 5.96 12.78
N ASN A 79 -2.24 4.83 13.21
CA ASN A 79 -0.98 4.72 13.92
C ASN A 79 0.20 4.23 13.05
N ILE A 80 0.06 4.28 11.71
CA ILE A 80 1.11 3.90 10.76
C ILE A 80 1.81 5.15 10.24
N TYR A 81 3.15 5.16 10.33
CA TYR A 81 4.03 6.23 9.88
C TYR A 81 5.06 5.72 8.89
N TYR A 82 5.40 6.54 7.90
CA TYR A 82 6.54 6.33 7.02
C TYR A 82 7.80 6.88 7.64
N VAL A 83 8.88 6.09 7.69
CA VAL A 83 10.18 6.49 8.26
C VAL A 83 11.36 6.07 7.37
N GLY A 84 11.08 5.62 6.13
CA GLY A 84 12.08 5.12 5.18
C GLY A 84 12.78 6.21 4.37
N THR A 85 13.37 5.78 3.26
CA THR A 85 14.04 6.63 2.28
C THR A 85 13.14 6.91 1.07
N ARG A 86 13.66 7.58 0.05
CA ARG A 86 12.88 7.86 -1.17
C ARG A 86 12.51 6.59 -1.94
N SER A 87 13.30 5.52 -1.88
CA SER A 87 13.07 4.28 -2.63
C SER A 87 12.99 3.00 -1.79
N LEU A 88 13.35 3.05 -0.51
CA LEU A 88 13.25 1.91 0.41
C LEU A 88 12.29 2.25 1.56
N ALA A 89 11.19 1.52 1.64
CA ALA A 89 10.17 1.79 2.63
C ALA A 89 10.50 1.16 3.98
N SER A 90 10.34 1.97 5.03
CA SER A 90 10.25 1.53 6.42
C SER A 90 8.99 2.10 7.04
N PHE A 91 8.27 1.29 7.80
CA PHE A 91 7.04 1.70 8.46
C PHE A 91 7.15 1.54 9.97
N LEU A 92 6.75 2.58 10.70
CA LEU A 92 6.63 2.53 12.16
C LEU A 92 5.14 2.43 12.53
N VAL A 93 4.78 1.34 13.19
CA VAL A 93 3.44 1.16 13.78
C VAL A 93 3.53 1.51 15.25
N VAL A 94 2.93 2.64 15.61
CA VAL A 94 3.03 3.22 16.96
C VAL A 94 1.95 2.65 17.86
N THR A 95 2.32 2.17 19.05
CA THR A 95 1.39 1.66 20.04
C THR A 95 1.73 2.16 21.45
N PRO A 96 0.79 2.11 22.41
CA PRO A 96 1.04 2.53 23.79
C PRO A 96 2.10 1.68 24.54
N GLN A 97 2.41 0.47 24.06
CA GLN A 97 3.36 -0.46 24.70
C GLN A 97 4.71 -0.51 23.96
N GLY A 98 4.97 0.42 23.07
CA GLY A 98 6.14 0.49 22.20
C GLY A 98 5.76 0.37 20.74
N HIS A 99 6.74 0.19 19.86
CA HIS A 99 6.53 0.29 18.41
C HIS A 99 6.94 -0.98 17.69
N ILE A 100 6.30 -1.23 16.55
CA ILE A 100 6.70 -2.25 15.59
C ILE A 100 7.32 -1.53 14.40
N LEU A 101 8.54 -1.91 14.03
CA LEU A 101 9.23 -1.43 12.84
C LEU A 101 9.17 -2.49 11.75
N ILE A 102 8.73 -2.12 10.56
CA ILE A 102 8.71 -2.99 9.38
C ILE A 102 9.77 -2.48 8.41
N ASN A 103 10.75 -3.30 8.09
CA ASN A 103 11.99 -3.05 7.35
C ASN A 103 12.92 -2.04 8.03
N THR A 104 14.17 -2.43 8.13
CA THR A 104 15.27 -1.61 8.65
C THR A 104 16.16 -1.04 7.54
N ASN A 105 15.95 -1.51 6.30
CA ASN A 105 16.71 -1.21 5.09
C ASN A 105 18.21 -1.62 5.24
N PHE A 106 19.12 -0.95 4.53
CA PHE A 106 20.55 -1.17 4.67
C PHE A 106 21.06 -0.74 6.05
N GLU A 107 22.04 -1.45 6.60
CA GLU A 107 22.66 -1.10 7.88
C GLU A 107 23.19 0.33 7.92
N ALA A 108 23.83 0.77 6.83
CA ALA A 108 24.34 2.14 6.71
C ALA A 108 23.22 3.22 6.74
N GLY A 109 21.97 2.85 6.49
CA GLY A 109 20.80 3.75 6.54
C GLY A 109 20.19 3.90 7.95
N VAL A 110 20.56 3.04 8.91
CA VAL A 110 19.95 3.04 10.25
C VAL A 110 20.05 4.37 11.00
N PRO A 111 21.14 5.15 10.93
CA PRO A 111 21.17 6.49 11.55
C PRO A 111 20.11 7.44 10.97
N GLY A 112 19.84 7.36 9.68
CA GLY A 112 18.78 8.13 9.03
C GLY A 112 17.38 7.67 9.44
N LEU A 113 17.18 6.37 9.59
CA LEU A 113 15.95 5.78 10.11
C LEU A 113 15.67 6.25 11.55
N GLU A 114 16.68 6.23 12.41
CA GLU A 114 16.60 6.75 13.78
C GLU A 114 16.22 8.24 13.80
N ALA A 115 16.86 9.04 12.95
CA ALA A 115 16.54 10.47 12.82
C ALA A 115 15.09 10.70 12.39
N SER A 116 14.56 9.90 11.43
CA SER A 116 13.17 9.97 10.99
C SER A 116 12.18 9.66 12.11
N VAL A 117 12.44 8.63 12.92
CA VAL A 117 11.62 8.26 14.07
C VAL A 117 11.61 9.39 15.11
N LYS A 118 12.78 9.96 15.43
CA LYS A 118 12.92 11.10 16.37
C LYS A 118 12.22 12.36 15.86
N GLN A 119 12.27 12.63 14.56
CA GLN A 119 11.60 13.79 13.95
C GLN A 119 10.07 13.71 14.10
N LEU A 120 9.49 12.53 14.16
CA LEU A 120 8.07 12.31 14.45
C LEU A 120 7.74 12.46 15.95
N GLY A 121 8.73 12.65 16.82
CA GLY A 121 8.56 12.77 18.27
C GLY A 121 8.56 11.44 19.01
N PHE A 122 8.95 10.32 18.37
CA PHE A 122 9.03 9.01 19.01
C PHE A 122 10.45 8.67 19.44
N ALA A 123 10.57 7.89 20.50
CA ALA A 123 11.87 7.36 20.93
C ALA A 123 12.22 6.10 20.12
N PHE A 124 13.41 6.08 19.53
CA PHE A 124 13.87 4.92 18.75
C PHE A 124 13.99 3.66 19.61
N THR A 125 14.34 3.82 20.90
CA THR A 125 14.42 2.75 21.90
C THR A 125 13.07 2.14 22.26
N ASP A 126 11.96 2.76 21.85
CA ASP A 126 10.61 2.22 22.05
C ASP A 126 10.21 1.22 20.96
N ILE A 127 11.06 0.97 19.96
CA ILE A 127 10.87 -0.14 19.04
C ILE A 127 11.09 -1.45 19.82
N LYS A 128 10.05 -2.30 19.85
CA LYS A 128 10.05 -3.58 20.59
C LYS A 128 10.06 -4.79 19.65
N ILE A 129 9.60 -4.60 18.42
CA ILE A 129 9.51 -5.65 17.41
C ILE A 129 10.01 -5.11 16.07
N ILE A 130 10.85 -5.91 15.40
CA ILE A 130 11.30 -5.68 14.03
C ILE A 130 10.75 -6.80 13.16
N LEU A 131 10.09 -6.42 12.07
CA LEU A 131 9.52 -7.30 11.06
C LEU A 131 10.16 -7.03 9.71
N GLY A 132 10.49 -8.07 8.96
CA GLY A 132 10.97 -7.95 7.60
C GLY A 132 9.89 -8.20 6.56
N SER A 133 10.06 -7.63 5.38
CA SER A 133 9.27 -7.98 4.21
C SER A 133 9.83 -9.20 3.48
N HIS A 134 11.14 -9.29 3.35
CA HIS A 134 11.84 -10.43 2.73
C HIS A 134 13.36 -10.34 2.94
N ALA A 135 14.05 -11.47 2.77
CA ALA A 135 15.48 -11.64 3.07
C ALA A 135 16.42 -11.02 2.01
N HIS A 136 16.29 -9.71 1.77
CA HIS A 136 17.25 -8.92 1.00
C HIS A 136 17.85 -7.80 1.85
N GLY A 137 19.09 -7.37 1.50
CA GLY A 137 19.84 -6.40 2.28
C GLY A 137 19.16 -5.03 2.36
N ASP A 138 18.53 -4.61 1.28
CA ASP A 138 17.79 -3.34 1.21
C ASP A 138 16.51 -3.30 2.08
N HIS A 139 16.18 -4.40 2.77
CA HIS A 139 15.05 -4.46 3.71
C HIS A 139 15.43 -4.91 5.12
N MET A 140 16.42 -5.81 5.28
CA MET A 140 16.69 -6.46 6.57
C MET A 140 18.16 -6.40 7.01
N GLU A 141 19.05 -5.73 6.27
CA GLU A 141 20.46 -5.63 6.67
C GLU A 141 20.64 -4.83 7.96
N GLY A 142 19.78 -3.85 8.22
CA GLY A 142 19.83 -3.02 9.43
C GLY A 142 19.32 -3.70 10.71
N ASP A 143 18.73 -4.90 10.64
CA ASP A 143 18.07 -5.55 11.78
C ASP A 143 18.99 -5.72 12.99
N ALA A 144 20.24 -6.14 12.75
CA ALA A 144 21.21 -6.36 13.84
C ALA A 144 21.57 -5.06 14.57
N LEU A 145 21.74 -3.97 13.81
CA LEU A 145 22.08 -2.66 14.37
C LEU A 145 20.90 -2.04 15.11
N VAL A 146 19.67 -2.10 14.52
CA VAL A 146 18.46 -1.64 15.20
C VAL A 146 18.23 -2.42 16.49
N LYS A 147 18.35 -3.77 16.45
CA LYS A 147 18.24 -4.60 17.65
C LYS A 147 19.29 -4.21 18.72
N GLN A 148 20.51 -3.90 18.31
CA GLN A 148 21.58 -3.48 19.25
C GLN A 148 21.19 -2.19 19.99
N PHE A 149 20.52 -1.23 19.32
CA PHE A 149 20.10 0.04 19.94
C PHE A 149 18.82 -0.08 20.77
N THR A 150 17.91 -0.99 20.40
CA THR A 150 16.54 -1.01 20.94
C THR A 150 16.25 -2.21 21.82
N GLY A 151 17.00 -3.30 21.68
CA GLY A 151 16.68 -4.59 22.28
C GLY A 151 15.47 -5.28 21.65
N ALA A 152 14.97 -4.81 20.51
CA ALA A 152 13.79 -5.33 19.84
C ALA A 152 13.93 -6.80 19.45
N GLN A 153 12.81 -7.53 19.44
CA GLN A 153 12.73 -8.88 18.89
C GLN A 153 12.64 -8.83 17.36
N VAL A 154 13.51 -9.56 16.68
CA VAL A 154 13.50 -9.73 15.23
C VAL A 154 12.70 -10.98 14.87
N MET A 155 11.69 -10.83 14.03
CA MET A 155 10.81 -11.92 13.59
C MET A 155 10.87 -12.07 12.08
N ALA A 156 10.98 -13.29 11.58
CA ALA A 156 11.10 -13.58 10.15
C ALA A 156 10.28 -14.80 9.73
N MET A 157 9.77 -14.78 8.52
CA MET A 157 9.07 -15.92 7.89
C MET A 157 10.01 -17.12 7.74
N SER A 158 9.54 -18.29 8.09
CA SER A 158 10.33 -19.53 8.16
C SER A 158 11.09 -19.84 6.86
N GLN A 159 10.46 -19.58 5.70
CA GLN A 159 11.06 -19.87 4.40
C GLN A 159 12.24 -18.95 4.05
N ASP A 160 12.33 -17.76 4.67
CA ASP A 160 13.45 -16.82 4.49
C ASP A 160 14.59 -17.02 5.51
N VAL A 161 14.36 -17.78 6.58
CA VAL A 161 15.39 -18.06 7.60
C VAL A 161 16.71 -18.55 7.00
N PRO A 162 16.75 -19.51 6.05
CA PRO A 162 18.02 -19.95 5.48
C PRO A 162 18.78 -18.84 4.73
N ALA A 163 18.07 -17.88 4.12
CA ALA A 163 18.69 -16.74 3.44
C ALA A 163 19.24 -15.74 4.47
N LEU A 164 18.48 -15.41 5.50
CA LEU A 164 18.86 -14.53 6.59
C LEU A 164 20.08 -15.07 7.35
N GLN A 165 20.15 -16.39 7.60
CA GLN A 165 21.30 -17.02 8.24
C GLN A 165 22.60 -16.90 7.43
N ARG A 166 22.55 -16.62 6.13
CA ARG A 166 23.71 -16.32 5.29
C ARG A 166 24.07 -14.84 5.28
N MET A 167 23.13 -13.98 5.64
CA MET A 167 23.36 -12.54 5.73
C MET A 167 24.30 -12.23 6.91
N ARG A 168 25.19 -11.25 6.77
CA ARG A 168 26.17 -10.87 7.79
C ARG A 168 26.18 -9.35 7.98
N PRO A 169 25.09 -8.76 8.53
CA PRO A 169 25.05 -7.33 8.81
C PRO A 169 26.16 -6.96 9.79
N GLY A 170 26.94 -5.94 9.44
CA GLY A 170 28.12 -5.54 10.24
C GLY A 170 29.10 -6.68 10.52
N GLY A 171 29.14 -7.73 9.68
CA GLY A 171 29.93 -8.93 9.87
C GLY A 171 29.40 -9.91 10.92
N LYS A 172 28.24 -9.64 11.53
CA LYS A 172 27.62 -10.47 12.56
C LYS A 172 26.52 -11.38 11.98
N PRO A 173 26.17 -12.50 12.64
CA PRO A 173 24.97 -13.26 12.26
C PRO A 173 23.71 -12.38 12.29
N HIS A 174 22.83 -12.57 11.31
CA HIS A 174 21.54 -11.93 11.31
C HIS A 174 20.69 -12.43 12.50
N PRO A 175 20.12 -11.54 13.34
CA PRO A 175 19.31 -11.96 14.48
C PRO A 175 17.95 -12.50 14.01
N ILE A 176 17.48 -13.57 14.64
CA ILE A 176 16.14 -14.14 14.45
C ILE A 176 15.67 -14.62 15.81
N ASP A 177 14.76 -13.90 16.45
CA ASP A 177 14.24 -14.24 17.77
C ASP A 177 12.97 -15.08 17.71
N ARG A 178 12.14 -14.88 16.67
CA ARG A 178 10.95 -15.67 16.42
C ARG A 178 10.82 -16.00 14.94
N VAL A 179 10.58 -17.27 14.66
CA VAL A 179 10.26 -17.76 13.32
C VAL A 179 8.75 -17.78 13.17
N LEU A 180 8.26 -17.20 12.07
CA LEU A 180 6.84 -17.06 11.75
C LEU A 180 6.41 -18.02 10.66
N GLN A 181 5.13 -18.39 10.69
CA GLN A 181 4.43 -19.13 9.64
C GLN A 181 3.37 -18.23 9.00
N ASP A 182 2.85 -18.70 7.84
CA ASP A 182 1.70 -18.03 7.20
C ASP A 182 0.50 -17.99 8.15
N GLY A 183 -0.09 -16.81 8.31
CA GLY A 183 -1.21 -16.56 9.20
C GLY A 183 -0.84 -16.23 10.65
N ASP A 184 0.44 -16.29 11.02
CA ASP A 184 0.86 -15.91 12.36
C ASP A 184 0.54 -14.45 12.67
N GLU A 185 0.12 -14.22 13.91
CA GLU A 185 -0.16 -12.89 14.44
C GLU A 185 1.01 -12.34 15.25
N VAL A 186 1.27 -11.07 15.05
CA VAL A 186 2.20 -10.25 15.84
C VAL A 186 1.42 -9.12 16.48
N ALA A 187 1.24 -9.17 17.79
CA ALA A 187 0.45 -8.21 18.54
C ALA A 187 1.33 -7.39 19.48
N LEU A 188 1.07 -6.08 19.53
CA LEU A 188 1.67 -5.15 20.49
C LEU A 188 0.71 -4.00 20.76
N GLY A 189 0.42 -3.72 22.03
CA GLY A 189 -0.30 -2.53 22.47
C GLY A 189 -1.67 -2.30 21.81
N GLY A 190 -2.41 -3.38 21.54
CA GLY A 190 -3.72 -3.33 20.92
C GLY A 190 -3.73 -3.31 19.38
N THR A 191 -2.56 -3.34 18.75
CA THR A 191 -2.42 -3.50 17.29
C THR A 191 -1.95 -4.91 16.97
N THR A 192 -2.59 -5.57 16.00
CA THR A 192 -2.23 -6.91 15.53
C THR A 192 -1.94 -6.87 14.04
N LEU A 193 -0.77 -7.36 13.65
CA LEU A 193 -0.39 -7.60 12.27
C LEU A 193 -0.46 -9.10 11.98
N VAL A 194 -0.93 -9.46 10.80
CA VAL A 194 -0.96 -10.86 10.34
C VAL A 194 0.06 -11.04 9.24
N ALA A 195 0.95 -12.02 9.42
CA ALA A 195 1.93 -12.41 8.42
C ALA A 195 1.25 -13.21 7.30
N ARG A 196 1.29 -12.71 6.07
CA ARG A 196 0.78 -13.41 4.88
C ARG A 196 1.96 -13.84 4.01
N LEU A 197 2.15 -15.14 3.87
CA LEU A 197 3.16 -15.66 2.96
C LEU A 197 2.77 -15.37 1.50
N THR A 198 3.54 -14.51 0.85
CA THR A 198 3.39 -14.12 -0.56
C THR A 198 4.67 -14.47 -1.32
N PRO A 199 4.95 -15.78 -1.53
CA PRO A 199 6.23 -16.26 -2.03
C PRO A 199 6.45 -15.88 -3.49
N GLY A 200 7.70 -15.97 -3.92
CA GLY A 200 8.13 -15.71 -5.30
C GLY A 200 9.39 -14.84 -5.32
N HIS A 201 9.31 -13.58 -4.94
CA HIS A 201 10.46 -12.67 -4.87
C HIS A 201 11.57 -13.23 -3.95
N THR A 202 11.18 -13.70 -2.78
CA THR A 202 11.89 -14.68 -1.97
C THR A 202 10.93 -15.79 -1.56
N LYS A 203 11.44 -16.90 -1.02
CA LYS A 203 10.61 -18.00 -0.54
C LYS A 203 9.71 -17.61 0.63
N GLY A 204 10.20 -16.72 1.50
CA GLY A 204 9.51 -16.22 2.67
C GLY A 204 9.00 -14.79 2.54
N CYS A 205 8.88 -14.27 1.31
CA CYS A 205 8.33 -12.93 1.10
C CYS A 205 6.99 -12.80 1.85
N THR A 206 6.90 -11.77 2.70
CA THR A 206 5.79 -11.58 3.64
C THR A 206 5.07 -10.28 3.35
N THR A 207 3.76 -10.36 3.18
CA THR A 207 2.86 -9.21 3.18
C THR A 207 2.22 -9.09 4.57
N TRP A 208 2.33 -7.93 5.19
CA TRP A 208 1.73 -7.65 6.48
C TRP A 208 0.35 -7.06 6.30
N THR A 209 -0.66 -7.65 6.94
CA THR A 209 -2.02 -7.11 6.92
C THR A 209 -2.46 -6.73 8.33
N LEU A 210 -3.14 -5.60 8.46
CA LEU A 210 -3.67 -5.13 9.73
C LEU A 210 -4.89 -4.24 9.49
N ARG A 211 -5.70 -4.10 10.54
CA ARG A 211 -6.82 -3.17 10.58
C ARG A 211 -6.47 -1.97 11.45
N VAL A 212 -6.70 -0.78 10.94
CA VAL A 212 -6.32 0.47 11.60
C VAL A 212 -7.51 1.42 11.71
N PRO A 213 -7.89 1.85 12.93
CA PRO A 213 -8.88 2.90 13.12
C PRO A 213 -8.28 4.28 12.80
N ASP A 214 -9.03 5.10 12.07
CA ASP A 214 -8.69 6.50 11.78
C ASP A 214 -9.97 7.31 11.53
N ASP A 215 -10.16 8.44 12.24
CA ASP A 215 -11.28 9.36 12.11
C ASP A 215 -12.68 8.68 12.08
N GLY A 216 -12.91 7.75 13.02
CA GLY A 216 -14.19 7.04 13.16
C GLY A 216 -14.45 5.94 12.13
N ARG A 217 -13.51 5.70 11.23
CA ARG A 217 -13.53 4.62 10.24
C ARG A 217 -12.39 3.62 10.53
N SER A 218 -12.57 2.39 10.08
CA SER A 218 -11.53 1.36 10.11
C SER A 218 -11.06 1.07 8.70
N TYR A 219 -9.75 0.99 8.50
CA TYR A 219 -9.10 0.74 7.22
C TYR A 219 -8.39 -0.61 7.22
N GLU A 220 -8.60 -1.39 6.17
CA GLU A 220 -7.79 -2.56 5.87
C GLU A 220 -6.48 -2.11 5.22
N VAL A 221 -5.35 -2.42 5.83
CA VAL A 221 -4.03 -2.05 5.35
C VAL A 221 -3.27 -3.31 4.93
N ALA A 222 -2.62 -3.26 3.78
CA ALA A 222 -1.65 -4.27 3.37
C ALA A 222 -0.30 -3.61 3.09
N ILE A 223 0.76 -4.10 3.73
CA ILE A 223 2.14 -3.72 3.46
C ILE A 223 2.78 -4.87 2.69
N VAL A 224 2.80 -4.75 1.38
CA VAL A 224 3.24 -5.80 0.45
C VAL A 224 4.74 -5.97 0.51
N GLY A 225 5.21 -7.21 0.69
CA GLY A 225 6.62 -7.52 0.79
C GLY A 225 7.38 -7.28 -0.51
N SER A 226 6.95 -7.91 -1.57
CA SER A 226 7.40 -7.67 -2.96
C SER A 226 6.59 -8.53 -3.93
N MET A 227 6.59 -8.14 -5.21
CA MET A 227 5.92 -8.86 -6.29
C MET A 227 6.81 -8.98 -7.52
N GLY A 228 7.91 -8.21 -7.58
CA GLY A 228 8.77 -8.11 -8.74
C GLY A 228 9.77 -9.26 -8.85
N SER A 229 10.28 -9.47 -10.06
CA SER A 229 11.44 -10.31 -10.32
C SER A 229 12.57 -9.47 -10.86
N ASN A 230 13.80 -9.78 -10.42
CA ASN A 230 14.99 -9.07 -10.90
C ASN A 230 15.33 -9.46 -12.35
N PRO A 231 16.02 -8.60 -13.09
CA PRO A 231 16.52 -8.94 -14.43
C PRO A 231 17.34 -10.22 -14.44
N GLY A 232 17.10 -11.06 -15.44
CA GLY A 232 17.78 -12.34 -15.57
C GLY A 232 17.30 -13.44 -14.64
N PHE A 233 16.23 -13.20 -13.85
CA PHE A 233 15.65 -14.20 -12.99
C PHE A 233 15.08 -15.38 -13.78
N GLN A 234 15.44 -16.60 -13.40
CA GLN A 234 15.02 -17.82 -14.08
C GLN A 234 13.79 -18.44 -13.41
N PHE A 235 12.67 -18.47 -14.13
CA PHE A 235 11.43 -19.14 -13.71
C PHE A 235 11.38 -20.60 -14.20
N VAL A 236 12.09 -20.90 -15.30
CA VAL A 236 12.13 -22.22 -15.94
C VAL A 236 13.52 -22.80 -15.75
N ASN A 237 13.58 -24.11 -15.45
CA ASN A 237 14.83 -24.85 -15.22
C ASN A 237 15.72 -24.21 -14.11
N ASN A 238 15.10 -23.61 -13.10
CA ASN A 238 15.83 -23.06 -11.96
C ASN A 238 16.25 -24.18 -11.01
N ALA A 239 17.52 -24.58 -11.07
CA ALA A 239 18.05 -25.69 -10.26
C ALA A 239 18.01 -25.40 -8.74
N ALA A 240 18.13 -24.12 -8.34
CA ALA A 240 18.08 -23.71 -6.93
C ALA A 240 16.66 -23.68 -6.36
N ASN A 241 15.65 -23.48 -7.21
CA ASN A 241 14.25 -23.49 -6.85
C ASN A 241 13.38 -23.95 -8.05
N PRO A 242 13.23 -25.24 -8.28
CA PRO A 242 12.43 -25.75 -9.40
C PRO A 242 10.96 -25.34 -9.40
N GLY A 243 10.40 -25.03 -8.20
CA GLY A 243 9.01 -24.60 -8.01
C GLY A 243 8.78 -23.09 -8.04
N ILE A 244 9.78 -22.29 -8.44
CA ILE A 244 9.73 -20.82 -8.30
C ILE A 244 8.56 -20.18 -9.06
N ALA A 245 8.20 -20.68 -10.25
CA ALA A 245 7.06 -20.15 -11.00
C ALA A 245 5.73 -20.38 -10.25
N ASP A 246 5.56 -21.55 -9.63
CA ASP A 246 4.38 -21.87 -8.82
C ASP A 246 4.33 -21.01 -7.54
N GLU A 247 5.48 -20.72 -6.93
CA GLU A 247 5.58 -19.80 -5.79
C GLU A 247 5.10 -18.40 -6.19
N TYR A 248 5.54 -17.85 -7.32
CA TYR A 248 5.04 -16.56 -7.82
C TYR A 248 3.53 -16.59 -8.08
N MET A 249 3.02 -17.65 -8.72
CA MET A 249 1.58 -17.83 -8.95
C MET A 249 0.80 -17.90 -7.62
N GLN A 250 1.36 -18.55 -6.60
CA GLN A 250 0.78 -18.58 -5.26
C GLN A 250 0.77 -17.18 -4.64
N GLY A 251 1.89 -16.47 -4.69
CA GLY A 251 2.00 -15.11 -4.18
C GLY A 251 0.95 -14.17 -4.79
N PHE A 252 0.79 -14.20 -6.12
CA PHE A 252 -0.26 -13.42 -6.80
C PHE A 252 -1.66 -13.84 -6.37
N ARG A 253 -1.96 -15.13 -6.21
CA ARG A 253 -3.28 -15.58 -5.71
C ARG A 253 -3.58 -15.02 -4.32
N VAL A 254 -2.60 -15.05 -3.41
CA VAL A 254 -2.77 -14.47 -2.07
C VAL A 254 -3.00 -12.96 -2.17
N LEU A 255 -2.15 -12.23 -2.90
CA LEU A 255 -2.28 -10.78 -3.06
C LEU A 255 -3.63 -10.40 -3.69
N ARG A 256 -4.09 -11.10 -4.73
CA ARG A 256 -5.40 -10.88 -5.35
C ARG A 256 -6.58 -11.11 -4.39
N SER A 257 -6.41 -11.96 -3.38
CA SER A 257 -7.45 -12.19 -2.37
C SER A 257 -7.58 -11.06 -1.37
N LEU A 258 -6.52 -10.27 -1.17
CA LEU A 258 -6.51 -9.11 -0.29
C LEU A 258 -7.31 -7.95 -0.92
N LYS A 259 -7.98 -7.18 -0.07
CA LYS A 259 -8.79 -6.02 -0.47
C LYS A 259 -8.43 -4.82 0.42
N PRO A 260 -7.17 -4.35 0.37
CA PRO A 260 -6.77 -3.24 1.21
C PRO A 260 -7.42 -1.93 0.78
N ASP A 261 -7.88 -1.13 1.75
CA ASP A 261 -8.20 0.27 1.54
C ASP A 261 -6.90 1.09 1.33
N VAL A 262 -5.86 0.75 2.10
CA VAL A 262 -4.56 1.43 2.10
C VAL A 262 -3.47 0.44 1.71
N PRO A 263 -3.13 0.35 0.43
CA PRO A 263 -2.00 -0.43 -0.06
C PRO A 263 -0.68 0.31 0.16
N LEU A 264 0.25 -0.37 0.81
CA LEU A 264 1.64 0.02 1.01
C LEU A 264 2.55 -1.10 0.50
N ALA A 265 3.84 -0.84 0.30
CA ALA A 265 4.78 -1.86 -0.16
C ALA A 265 6.21 -1.54 0.28
N SER A 266 7.10 -2.53 0.17
CA SER A 266 8.51 -2.43 0.53
C SER A 266 9.29 -1.40 -0.31
N HIS A 267 8.81 -1.05 -1.51
CA HIS A 267 9.34 0.05 -2.30
C HIS A 267 8.28 1.13 -2.53
N PRO A 268 8.56 2.40 -2.20
CA PRO A 268 7.65 3.52 -2.34
C PRO A 268 7.02 3.69 -3.72
N ALA A 269 7.77 3.41 -4.77
CA ALA A 269 7.29 3.51 -6.15
C ALA A 269 6.13 2.53 -6.48
N MET A 270 6.02 1.41 -5.75
CA MET A 270 4.97 0.40 -5.96
C MET A 270 3.57 0.89 -5.55
N TYR A 271 3.50 1.96 -4.77
CA TYR A 271 2.21 2.53 -4.34
C TYR A 271 2.14 4.06 -4.51
N GLY A 272 3.07 4.64 -5.29
CA GLY A 272 3.05 6.08 -5.60
C GLY A 272 3.26 6.97 -4.38
N MET A 273 4.16 6.60 -3.47
CA MET A 273 4.35 7.27 -2.18
C MET A 273 4.68 8.76 -2.34
N VAL A 274 5.58 9.11 -3.25
CA VAL A 274 6.04 10.51 -3.44
C VAL A 274 4.88 11.40 -3.87
N GLU A 275 4.08 10.96 -4.83
CA GLU A 275 2.91 11.66 -5.34
C GLU A 275 1.80 11.74 -4.29
N LYS A 276 1.61 10.69 -3.51
CA LYS A 276 0.64 10.66 -2.40
C LYS A 276 1.07 11.58 -1.27
N HIS A 277 2.36 11.57 -0.91
CA HIS A 277 2.91 12.49 0.10
C HIS A 277 2.67 13.96 -0.25
N ALA A 278 2.87 14.36 -1.51
CA ALA A 278 2.60 15.73 -1.98
C ALA A 278 1.12 16.18 -1.84
N ARG A 279 0.23 15.23 -1.55
CA ARG A 279 -1.22 15.47 -1.38
C ARG A 279 -1.70 15.28 0.06
N ILE A 280 -0.80 15.06 1.02
CA ILE A 280 -1.14 14.97 2.45
C ILE A 280 -1.87 16.24 2.88
N GLY A 281 -2.89 16.10 3.74
CA GLY A 281 -3.78 17.18 4.17
C GLY A 281 -4.96 17.45 3.23
N ARG A 282 -5.06 16.74 2.10
CA ARG A 282 -6.26 16.76 1.23
C ARG A 282 -7.22 15.64 1.64
N THR A 283 -8.51 15.88 1.43
CA THR A 283 -9.56 14.87 1.64
C THR A 283 -10.04 14.36 0.27
N PRO A 284 -10.17 13.05 0.07
CA PRO A 284 -9.83 11.95 0.99
C PRO A 284 -8.32 11.75 1.18
N ASN A 285 -7.94 10.96 2.23
CA ASN A 285 -6.54 10.59 2.46
C ASN A 285 -5.94 9.97 1.19
N PRO A 286 -4.83 10.53 0.64
CA PRO A 286 -4.26 10.08 -0.63
C PRO A 286 -3.71 8.65 -0.62
N PHE A 287 -3.48 8.06 0.56
CA PHE A 287 -3.05 6.68 0.70
C PHE A 287 -4.19 5.66 0.62
N VAL A 288 -5.45 6.10 0.71
CA VAL A 288 -6.62 5.25 0.43
C VAL A 288 -6.75 5.09 -1.08
N ASP A 289 -6.24 3.98 -1.61
CA ASP A 289 -6.10 3.76 -3.06
C ASP A 289 -6.23 2.28 -3.46
N PRO A 290 -7.38 1.65 -3.24
CA PRO A 290 -7.59 0.26 -3.64
C PRO A 290 -7.46 0.04 -5.15
N ALA A 291 -7.75 1.05 -5.96
CA ALA A 291 -7.61 0.95 -7.42
C ALA A 291 -6.13 0.92 -7.83
N GLY A 292 -5.28 1.73 -7.20
CA GLY A 292 -3.82 1.70 -7.40
C GLY A 292 -3.21 0.35 -7.04
N TYR A 293 -3.74 -0.30 -5.99
CA TYR A 293 -3.33 -1.67 -5.64
C TYR A 293 -3.57 -2.66 -6.77
N VAL A 294 -4.79 -2.66 -7.32
CA VAL A 294 -5.15 -3.58 -8.42
C VAL A 294 -4.31 -3.28 -9.67
N ALA A 295 -4.14 -2.01 -10.01
CA ALA A 295 -3.35 -1.60 -11.16
C ALA A 295 -1.87 -2.03 -11.06
N GLU A 296 -1.26 -1.89 -9.88
CA GLU A 296 0.13 -2.34 -9.66
C GLU A 296 0.24 -3.86 -9.75
N LEU A 297 -0.71 -4.61 -9.17
CA LEU A 297 -0.76 -6.07 -9.31
C LEU A 297 -0.86 -6.49 -10.78
N ASP A 298 -1.72 -5.84 -11.57
CA ASP A 298 -1.88 -6.15 -12.99
C ASP A 298 -0.57 -5.97 -13.76
N ILE A 299 0.14 -4.87 -13.51
CA ILE A 299 1.42 -4.57 -14.16
C ILE A 299 2.45 -5.66 -13.85
N VAL A 300 2.61 -6.00 -12.58
CA VAL A 300 3.69 -6.92 -12.14
C VAL A 300 3.37 -8.36 -12.52
N GLU A 301 2.11 -8.80 -12.40
CA GLU A 301 1.69 -10.14 -12.80
C GLU A 301 1.79 -10.33 -14.31
N GLN A 302 1.41 -9.34 -15.13
CA GLN A 302 1.58 -9.40 -16.58
C GLN A 302 3.05 -9.46 -16.98
N LEU A 303 3.93 -8.71 -16.30
CA LEU A 303 5.36 -8.80 -16.51
C LEU A 303 5.87 -10.21 -16.21
N PHE A 304 5.51 -10.78 -15.05
CA PHE A 304 5.87 -12.14 -14.67
C PHE A 304 5.41 -13.16 -15.70
N LEU A 305 4.14 -13.15 -16.10
CA LEU A 305 3.56 -14.11 -17.04
C LEU A 305 4.24 -14.04 -18.41
N ARG A 306 4.58 -12.84 -18.87
CA ARG A 306 5.30 -12.65 -20.13
C ARG A 306 6.71 -13.24 -20.06
N VAL A 307 7.49 -12.93 -19.02
CA VAL A 307 8.84 -13.45 -18.85
C VAL A 307 8.82 -14.98 -18.71
N LEU A 308 7.86 -15.53 -17.99
CA LEU A 308 7.65 -16.96 -17.85
C LEU A 308 7.38 -17.61 -19.22
N ALA A 309 6.47 -17.06 -20.02
CA ALA A 309 6.13 -17.57 -21.34
C ALA A 309 7.33 -17.51 -22.31
N GLU A 310 8.11 -16.43 -22.27
CA GLU A 310 9.33 -16.28 -23.06
C GLU A 310 10.38 -17.37 -22.71
N GLN A 311 10.57 -17.64 -21.41
CA GLN A 311 11.49 -18.67 -20.94
C GLN A 311 10.97 -20.08 -21.25
N GLN A 312 9.68 -20.36 -21.14
CA GLN A 312 9.07 -21.61 -21.53
C GLN A 312 9.26 -21.88 -23.02
N LYS A 313 9.00 -20.89 -23.87
CA LYS A 313 9.24 -20.97 -25.30
C LYS A 313 10.71 -21.25 -25.63
N ALA A 314 11.65 -20.57 -24.99
CA ALA A 314 13.08 -20.77 -25.16
C ALA A 314 13.53 -22.19 -24.73
N ALA A 315 12.87 -22.78 -23.73
CA ALA A 315 13.11 -24.13 -23.24
C ALA A 315 12.37 -25.24 -24.06
N GLY A 316 11.61 -24.87 -25.11
CA GLY A 316 10.81 -25.82 -25.88
C GLY A 316 9.60 -26.38 -25.16
N LEU A 317 9.18 -25.74 -24.06
CA LEU A 317 7.99 -26.13 -23.28
C LEU A 317 6.75 -25.42 -23.87
N ARG A 318 5.60 -26.09 -23.76
CA ARG A 318 4.33 -25.41 -24.08
C ARG A 318 3.97 -24.46 -22.94
N PRO A 319 3.53 -23.22 -23.25
CA PRO A 319 3.06 -22.31 -22.24
C PRO A 319 1.78 -22.78 -21.53
#